data_fd65236a9d741f19e40b753dfe390ee7
#
_entry.id   fd65236a9d741f19e40b753dfe390ee7
#
_cell.length_a   1.000
_cell.length_b   1.000
_cell.length_c   1.000
_cell.angle_alpha   90.00
_cell.angle_beta   90.00
_cell.angle_gamma   90.00
#
_symmetry.space_group_name_H-M   'P 1'
#
loop_
_entity.id
_entity.type
_entity.pdbx_description
1 polymer ?
#
loop_
_entity_poly.entity_id
_entity_poly.type
_entity_poly.pdbx_seq_one_letter_code
_entity_poly.pdbx_strand_id
1 'polypeptide(L)'
;MDLNKIELNTIEEAIEAIRQGKIIIVVDDEDRENEGDFLAAAEKVTPEMINFMATHGRGLICAPLTESRCKELGLHVMVTNNTDPMETAFTVSVDLKGNGVTTGISAADRAKTILALVNPETKPHDLARPGHIFPLIAKQGGVLRRTGHTEAAIDFARLAGFKSAGVIVEIMNEDGTMARLPQLVAVAKKFDLKLVSIEALVAYRMQHDSLIIKKEDFDIETRFGNFRLRAYQQTTNKQIHIALTKGTWNLGEPILTRIHSTQVNNDLLGTLTNNVDQQLDDMFKVINEQGKGAFIFINQDMQSVNLLSRLTELKSLQETGQMKAPKIIIDSKDFGIGAQILHDIDISKIRLVSNTEGTKRVGMIGYGLEITEYVKY
;
A
#
# COMPACT_ATOMS: atom_id res chain seq x y z
N MET A 1 8.97 24.11 18.34
CA MET A 1 9.06 24.33 16.90
C MET A 1 7.66 24.31 16.37
N ASP A 2 7.26 25.32 15.64
CA ASP A 2 5.89 25.40 15.08
C ASP A 2 5.80 24.38 13.94
N LEU A 3 5.05 23.29 14.14
CA LEU A 3 4.91 22.18 13.18
C LEU A 3 4.34 22.65 11.83
N ASN A 4 3.64 23.80 11.83
CA ASN A 4 3.06 24.43 10.63
C ASN A 4 4.09 25.10 9.70
N LYS A 5 5.39 25.01 10.00
CA LYS A 5 6.49 25.61 9.19
C LYS A 5 7.58 24.63 8.79
N ILE A 6 7.32 23.32 8.86
CA ILE A 6 8.29 22.32 8.37
C ILE A 6 8.13 22.24 6.85
N GLU A 7 9.08 22.78 6.13
CA GLU A 7 9.13 22.69 4.67
C GLU A 7 9.90 21.42 4.28
N LEU A 8 9.18 20.46 3.67
CA LEU A 8 9.75 19.25 3.10
C LEU A 8 10.35 19.56 1.73
N ASN A 9 11.26 18.72 1.29
CA ASN A 9 11.82 18.82 -0.07
C ASN A 9 10.80 18.38 -1.11
N THR A 10 11.03 18.77 -2.37
CA THR A 10 10.19 18.31 -3.49
C THR A 10 10.53 16.88 -3.88
N ILE A 11 9.59 16.21 -4.54
CA ILE A 11 9.82 14.85 -5.04
C ILE A 11 10.89 14.80 -6.11
N GLU A 12 10.99 15.84 -6.95
CA GLU A 12 12.04 15.97 -7.97
C GLU A 12 13.43 16.06 -7.34
N GLU A 13 13.59 16.82 -6.24
CA GLU A 13 14.85 16.88 -5.49
C GLU A 13 15.24 15.51 -4.91
N ALA A 14 14.26 14.76 -4.39
CA ALA A 14 14.49 13.42 -3.86
C ALA A 14 14.88 12.43 -4.98
N ILE A 15 14.18 12.47 -6.12
CA ILE A 15 14.51 11.65 -7.30
C ILE A 15 15.94 11.93 -7.77
N GLU A 16 16.33 13.20 -7.84
CA GLU A 16 17.69 13.58 -8.24
C GLU A 16 18.74 13.11 -7.23
N ALA A 17 18.45 13.19 -5.93
CA ALA A 17 19.33 12.67 -4.89
C ALA A 17 19.53 11.15 -5.04
N ILE A 18 18.46 10.38 -5.25
CA ILE A 18 18.53 8.93 -5.53
C ILE A 18 19.31 8.65 -6.81
N ARG A 19 19.11 9.43 -7.89
CA ARG A 19 19.86 9.30 -9.15
C ARG A 19 21.36 9.47 -8.95
N GLN A 20 21.76 10.38 -8.04
CA GLN A 20 23.14 10.58 -7.63
C GLN A 20 23.68 9.49 -6.68
N GLY A 21 22.89 8.48 -6.32
CA GLY A 21 23.27 7.42 -5.40
C GLY A 21 23.28 7.86 -3.94
N LYS A 22 22.51 8.88 -3.58
CA LYS A 22 22.39 9.37 -2.19
C LYS A 22 21.25 8.69 -1.45
N ILE A 23 21.31 8.74 -0.13
CA ILE A 23 20.22 8.38 0.79
C ILE A 23 19.27 9.58 0.88
N ILE A 24 17.97 9.31 0.99
CA ILE A 24 16.94 10.28 1.36
C ILE A 24 16.23 9.80 2.64
N ILE A 25 15.45 10.69 3.26
CA ILE A 25 14.50 10.33 4.33
C ILE A 25 13.10 10.43 3.75
N VAL A 26 12.31 9.39 3.98
CA VAL A 26 10.90 9.32 3.58
C VAL A 26 10.06 9.13 4.83
N VAL A 27 9.02 9.96 5.01
CA VAL A 27 8.07 9.87 6.13
C VAL A 27 6.70 9.44 5.62
N ASP A 28 6.00 8.64 6.39
CA ASP A 28 4.62 8.28 6.14
C ASP A 28 3.63 9.12 6.97
N ASP A 29 2.34 8.83 6.80
CA ASP A 29 1.26 9.58 7.44
C ASP A 29 1.21 9.35 8.96
N GLU A 30 0.79 10.36 9.73
CA GLU A 30 0.61 10.28 11.17
C GLU A 30 -0.41 9.23 11.60
N ASP A 31 -1.40 8.93 10.74
CA ASP A 31 -2.44 7.94 10.99
C ASP A 31 -2.05 6.52 10.54
N ARG A 32 -0.84 6.35 9.95
CA ARG A 32 -0.30 5.04 9.53
C ARG A 32 0.73 4.53 10.57
N GLU A 33 2.03 4.58 10.28
CA GLU A 33 3.11 4.21 11.21
C GLU A 33 3.64 5.44 11.93
N ASN A 34 3.52 6.61 11.28
CA ASN A 34 4.07 7.88 11.72
C ASN A 34 5.59 7.79 11.94
N GLU A 35 6.29 7.20 10.98
CA GLU A 35 7.72 6.89 11.04
C GLU A 35 8.47 7.49 9.86
N GLY A 36 9.78 7.43 9.91
CA GLY A 36 10.64 7.83 8.81
C GLY A 36 11.75 6.82 8.58
N ASP A 37 11.98 6.50 7.31
CA ASP A 37 13.03 5.60 6.87
C ASP A 37 14.14 6.33 6.12
N PHE A 38 15.39 5.89 6.31
CA PHE A 38 16.40 6.09 5.28
C PHE A 38 16.10 5.18 4.10
N LEU A 39 16.17 5.76 2.90
CA LEU A 39 15.84 5.08 1.65
C LEU A 39 16.90 5.36 0.60
N ALA A 40 17.33 4.33 -0.13
CA ALA A 40 18.20 4.46 -1.30
C ALA A 40 17.85 3.42 -2.37
N ALA A 41 18.29 3.65 -3.64
CA ALA A 41 18.16 2.65 -4.69
C ALA A 41 19.12 1.48 -4.46
N ALA A 42 18.61 0.25 -4.56
CA ALA A 42 19.40 -0.96 -4.31
C ALA A 42 20.60 -1.12 -5.27
N GLU A 43 20.50 -0.64 -6.51
CA GLU A 43 21.61 -0.65 -7.48
C GLU A 43 22.79 0.27 -7.11
N LYS A 44 22.58 1.21 -6.16
CA LYS A 44 23.58 2.19 -5.74
C LYS A 44 24.14 1.92 -4.35
N VAL A 45 23.75 0.81 -3.74
CA VAL A 45 24.18 0.44 -2.38
C VAL A 45 25.69 0.22 -2.32
N THR A 46 26.32 0.81 -1.30
CA THR A 46 27.72 0.60 -0.94
C THR A 46 27.86 0.13 0.50
N PRO A 47 29.01 -0.45 0.89
CA PRO A 47 29.26 -0.79 2.29
C PRO A 47 29.14 0.41 3.24
N GLU A 48 29.59 1.60 2.81
CA GLU A 48 29.53 2.84 3.60
C GLU A 48 28.07 3.27 3.82
N MET A 49 27.22 3.12 2.78
CA MET A 49 25.79 3.41 2.86
C MET A 49 25.11 2.47 3.88
N ILE A 50 25.38 1.18 3.81
CA ILE A 50 24.83 0.20 4.78
C ILE A 50 25.33 0.48 6.19
N ASN A 51 26.60 0.84 6.35
CA ASN A 51 27.15 1.22 7.65
C ASN A 51 26.46 2.49 8.19
N PHE A 52 26.23 3.50 7.33
CA PHE A 52 25.50 4.70 7.71
C PHE A 52 24.07 4.36 8.16
N MET A 53 23.33 3.57 7.39
CA MET A 53 21.97 3.13 7.70
C MET A 53 21.92 2.36 9.02
N ALA A 54 22.83 1.41 9.23
CA ALA A 54 22.90 0.64 10.48
C ALA A 54 23.22 1.52 11.71
N THR A 55 24.11 2.50 11.55
CA THR A 55 24.57 3.37 12.64
C THR A 55 23.55 4.42 13.02
N HIS A 56 22.90 5.03 12.03
CA HIS A 56 22.05 6.21 12.22
C HIS A 56 20.56 5.91 12.10
N GLY A 57 20.17 4.85 11.38
CA GLY A 57 18.79 4.35 11.34
C GLY A 57 18.48 3.50 12.56
N ARG A 58 19.32 2.53 12.85
CA ARG A 58 19.19 1.55 13.97
C ARG A 58 18.05 0.55 13.82
N GLY A 59 17.20 0.70 12.78
CA GLY A 59 16.12 -0.20 12.45
C GLY A 59 16.56 -1.47 11.72
N LEU A 60 15.62 -2.19 11.13
CA LEU A 60 15.87 -3.40 10.37
C LEU A 60 16.19 -3.05 8.91
N ILE A 61 17.38 -3.39 8.43
CA ILE A 61 17.74 -3.17 7.03
C ILE A 61 16.96 -4.15 6.15
N CYS A 62 16.03 -3.62 5.35
CA CYS A 62 15.17 -4.34 4.44
C CYS A 62 15.47 -4.00 2.98
N ALA A 63 15.15 -4.93 2.08
CA ALA A 63 15.33 -4.78 0.65
C ALA A 63 13.99 -4.92 -0.09
N PRO A 64 13.22 -3.83 -0.28
CA PRO A 64 12.05 -3.82 -1.14
C PRO A 64 12.36 -4.24 -2.57
N LEU A 65 11.59 -5.23 -3.08
CA LEU A 65 11.70 -5.78 -4.42
C LEU A 65 10.32 -5.89 -5.05
N THR A 66 10.28 -5.95 -6.38
CA THR A 66 9.03 -6.28 -7.09
C THR A 66 8.66 -7.74 -6.88
N GLU A 67 7.35 -8.04 -6.95
CA GLU A 67 6.84 -9.40 -6.86
C GLU A 67 7.47 -10.33 -7.93
N SER A 68 7.64 -9.82 -9.17
CA SER A 68 8.31 -10.57 -10.26
C SER A 68 9.72 -10.97 -9.87
N ARG A 69 10.50 -10.02 -9.31
CA ARG A 69 11.88 -10.30 -8.91
C ARG A 69 11.94 -11.29 -7.75
N CYS A 70 11.05 -11.18 -6.80
CA CYS A 70 10.94 -12.16 -5.71
C CYS A 70 10.64 -13.57 -6.25
N LYS A 71 9.71 -13.71 -7.21
CA LYS A 71 9.43 -15.00 -7.87
C LYS A 71 10.64 -15.58 -8.59
N GLU A 72 11.38 -14.76 -9.36
CA GLU A 72 12.61 -15.17 -10.04
C GLU A 72 13.67 -15.71 -9.07
N LEU A 73 13.80 -15.07 -7.91
CA LEU A 73 14.76 -15.46 -6.88
C LEU A 73 14.23 -16.57 -5.94
N GLY A 74 13.00 -17.05 -6.14
CA GLY A 74 12.37 -18.04 -5.26
C GLY A 74 12.19 -17.53 -3.83
N LEU A 75 11.90 -16.23 -3.69
CA LEU A 75 11.61 -15.58 -2.41
C LEU A 75 10.10 -15.58 -2.19
N HIS A 76 9.64 -16.42 -1.29
CA HIS A 76 8.23 -16.51 -0.90
C HIS A 76 8.00 -15.76 0.41
N VAL A 77 6.74 -15.38 0.66
CA VAL A 77 6.34 -14.78 1.94
C VAL A 77 6.77 -15.66 3.11
N MET A 78 7.24 -15.04 4.18
CA MET A 78 7.76 -15.71 5.37
C MET A 78 6.67 -16.53 6.07
N VAL A 79 5.42 -16.05 6.03
CA VAL A 79 4.25 -16.72 6.63
C VAL A 79 3.08 -16.70 5.65
N THR A 80 2.31 -17.81 5.62
CA THR A 80 1.11 -17.92 4.78
C THR A 80 -0.08 -17.15 5.32
N ASN A 81 -0.16 -16.99 6.64
CA ASN A 81 -1.17 -16.20 7.33
C ASN A 81 -0.48 -15.01 7.99
N ASN A 82 -0.48 -13.86 7.32
CA ASN A 82 0.11 -12.64 7.85
C ASN A 82 -0.89 -11.99 8.82
N THR A 83 -0.49 -11.86 10.08
CA THR A 83 -1.27 -11.22 11.16
C THR A 83 -0.75 -9.83 11.52
N ASP A 84 0.26 -9.34 10.79
CA ASP A 84 0.77 -7.99 10.98
C ASP A 84 -0.31 -6.96 10.62
N PRO A 85 -0.60 -5.98 11.49
CA PRO A 85 -1.57 -4.93 11.21
C PRO A 85 -1.28 -4.14 9.94
N MET A 86 -0.02 -4.02 9.53
CA MET A 86 0.41 -3.34 8.29
C MET A 86 0.52 -4.29 7.10
N GLU A 87 0.37 -5.61 7.32
CA GLU A 87 0.48 -6.67 6.30
C GLU A 87 1.79 -6.62 5.52
N THR A 88 2.88 -6.20 6.18
CA THR A 88 4.20 -6.11 5.56
C THR A 88 4.63 -7.47 5.03
N ALA A 89 4.86 -7.55 3.73
CA ALA A 89 5.09 -8.81 3.03
C ALA A 89 6.58 -9.22 3.12
N PHE A 90 7.02 -9.58 4.34
CA PHE A 90 8.35 -10.15 4.55
C PHE A 90 8.51 -11.46 3.81
N THR A 91 9.66 -11.63 3.16
CA THR A 91 10.15 -12.96 2.74
C THR A 91 11.09 -13.52 3.80
N VAL A 92 11.49 -14.79 3.63
CA VAL A 92 12.61 -15.32 4.41
C VAL A 92 13.86 -14.48 4.15
N SER A 93 14.63 -14.20 5.22
CA SER A 93 15.90 -13.46 5.10
C SER A 93 16.93 -14.23 4.29
N VAL A 94 17.84 -13.50 3.64
CA VAL A 94 18.84 -14.09 2.73
C VAL A 94 20.23 -13.49 2.91
N ASP A 95 21.25 -14.25 2.48
CA ASP A 95 22.61 -13.78 2.24
C ASP A 95 23.11 -14.30 0.89
N LEU A 96 23.96 -13.55 0.21
CA LEU A 96 24.65 -14.04 -0.98
C LEU A 96 25.66 -15.11 -0.59
N LYS A 97 25.69 -16.25 -1.31
CA LYS A 97 26.69 -17.30 -1.14
C LYS A 97 27.96 -16.97 -1.92
N GLY A 98 29.10 -17.17 -1.30
CA GLY A 98 30.37 -16.95 -1.97
C GLY A 98 30.67 -15.46 -2.24
N ASN A 99 31.36 -15.15 -3.31
CA ASN A 99 31.73 -13.79 -3.73
C ASN A 99 32.40 -12.93 -2.63
N GLY A 100 33.12 -13.57 -1.71
CA GLY A 100 33.75 -12.94 -0.58
C GLY A 100 32.77 -12.44 0.50
N VAL A 101 31.57 -13.00 0.56
CA VAL A 101 30.65 -12.89 1.70
C VAL A 101 31.12 -13.87 2.77
N THR A 102 31.22 -13.41 4.01
CA THR A 102 31.69 -14.23 5.16
C THR A 102 30.49 -14.73 5.99
N THR A 103 30.13 -14.01 7.04
CA THR A 103 28.99 -14.36 7.90
C THR A 103 27.67 -13.73 7.46
N GLY A 104 27.72 -12.78 6.52
CA GLY A 104 26.54 -12.08 5.98
C GLY A 104 26.17 -10.77 6.70
N ILE A 105 26.59 -10.59 7.98
CA ILE A 105 26.13 -9.48 8.82
C ILE A 105 26.92 -8.17 8.61
N SER A 106 28.19 -8.23 8.14
CA SER A 106 28.98 -7.03 7.94
C SER A 106 28.33 -6.07 6.94
N ALA A 107 28.60 -4.76 7.03
CA ALA A 107 28.10 -3.79 6.06
C ALA A 107 28.48 -4.17 4.61
N ALA A 108 29.71 -4.68 4.43
CA ALA A 108 30.19 -5.14 3.14
C ALA A 108 29.41 -6.38 2.62
N ASP A 109 29.14 -7.35 3.50
CA ASP A 109 28.39 -8.56 3.14
C ASP A 109 26.95 -8.25 2.79
N ARG A 110 26.28 -7.39 3.60
CA ARG A 110 24.91 -6.93 3.35
C ARG A 110 24.81 -6.14 2.04
N ALA A 111 25.76 -5.25 1.75
CA ALA A 111 25.79 -4.51 0.50
C ALA A 111 25.91 -5.46 -0.70
N LYS A 112 26.81 -6.47 -0.65
CA LYS A 112 26.93 -7.49 -1.70
C LYS A 112 25.63 -8.28 -1.89
N THR A 113 24.96 -8.64 -0.80
CA THR A 113 23.68 -9.36 -0.86
C THR A 113 22.60 -8.50 -1.54
N ILE A 114 22.47 -7.23 -1.17
CA ILE A 114 21.49 -6.32 -1.79
C ILE A 114 21.78 -6.12 -3.29
N LEU A 115 23.05 -5.91 -3.67
CA LEU A 115 23.44 -5.82 -5.07
C LEU A 115 23.14 -7.10 -5.85
N ALA A 116 23.32 -8.27 -5.24
CA ALA A 116 22.95 -9.54 -5.85
C ALA A 116 21.44 -9.68 -6.06
N LEU A 117 20.62 -9.19 -5.13
CA LEU A 117 19.15 -9.24 -5.27
C LEU A 117 18.65 -8.49 -6.53
N VAL A 118 19.35 -7.46 -6.97
CA VAL A 118 18.98 -6.67 -8.16
C VAL A 118 19.74 -7.08 -9.42
N ASN A 119 20.77 -7.90 -9.31
CA ASN A 119 21.51 -8.40 -10.45
C ASN A 119 20.68 -9.48 -11.20
N PRO A 120 20.37 -9.32 -12.51
CA PRO A 120 19.55 -10.26 -13.26
C PRO A 120 20.18 -11.66 -13.37
N GLU A 121 21.50 -11.77 -13.24
CA GLU A 121 22.21 -13.04 -13.31
C GLU A 121 22.08 -13.88 -12.03
N THR A 122 21.71 -13.26 -10.91
CA THR A 122 21.55 -13.98 -9.64
C THR A 122 20.38 -14.94 -9.71
N LYS A 123 20.63 -16.18 -9.31
CA LYS A 123 19.66 -17.30 -9.29
C LYS A 123 19.30 -17.69 -7.85
N PRO A 124 18.19 -18.41 -7.64
CA PRO A 124 17.76 -18.85 -6.30
C PRO A 124 18.84 -19.60 -5.48
N HIS A 125 19.70 -20.36 -6.14
CA HIS A 125 20.75 -21.17 -5.48
C HIS A 125 21.96 -20.33 -5.03
N ASP A 126 22.12 -19.10 -5.53
CA ASP A 126 23.17 -18.17 -5.10
C ASP A 126 22.87 -17.56 -3.73
N LEU A 127 21.65 -17.71 -3.23
CA LEU A 127 21.20 -17.16 -1.96
C LEU A 127 21.14 -18.24 -0.88
N ALA A 128 21.76 -17.95 0.28
CA ALA A 128 21.55 -18.69 1.51
C ALA A 128 20.24 -18.24 2.18
N ARG A 129 19.58 -19.17 2.84
CA ARG A 129 18.35 -18.94 3.62
C ARG A 129 18.42 -19.74 4.93
N PRO A 130 18.24 -19.13 6.10
CA PRO A 130 18.08 -17.69 6.33
C PRO A 130 19.39 -16.92 6.16
N GLY A 131 19.31 -15.58 6.22
CA GLY A 131 20.43 -14.65 6.15
C GLY A 131 20.17 -13.38 6.94
N HIS A 132 20.84 -12.28 6.59
CA HIS A 132 20.83 -11.01 7.34
C HIS A 132 20.21 -9.84 6.57
N ILE A 133 19.78 -10.05 5.31
CA ILE A 133 18.94 -9.09 4.56
C ILE A 133 17.52 -9.63 4.48
N PHE A 134 16.55 -8.75 4.71
CA PHE A 134 15.13 -9.06 4.71
C PHE A 134 14.47 -8.48 3.45
N PRO A 135 14.29 -9.29 2.39
CA PRO A 135 13.56 -8.81 1.22
C PRO A 135 12.07 -8.61 1.56
N LEU A 136 11.49 -7.53 1.02
CA LEU A 136 10.08 -7.21 1.13
C LEU A 136 9.44 -7.25 -0.26
N ILE A 137 8.27 -7.86 -0.37
CA ILE A 137 7.51 -7.89 -1.63
C ILE A 137 6.67 -6.63 -1.70
N ALA A 138 7.05 -5.68 -2.57
CA ALA A 138 6.26 -4.49 -2.82
C ALA A 138 5.01 -4.79 -3.64
N LYS A 139 3.90 -4.13 -3.34
CA LYS A 139 2.66 -4.23 -4.13
C LYS A 139 2.87 -3.68 -5.55
N GLN A 140 2.38 -4.40 -6.54
CA GLN A 140 2.41 -3.93 -7.92
C GLN A 140 1.57 -2.64 -8.06
N GLY A 141 2.18 -1.57 -8.56
CA GLY A 141 1.60 -0.22 -8.60
C GLY A 141 2.27 0.75 -7.63
N GLY A 142 3.13 0.27 -6.72
CA GLY A 142 3.90 1.11 -5.81
C GLY A 142 3.01 1.88 -4.84
N VAL A 143 3.38 3.13 -4.52
CA VAL A 143 2.62 3.96 -3.56
C VAL A 143 1.20 4.27 -4.01
N LEU A 144 0.90 4.19 -5.29
CA LEU A 144 -0.48 4.31 -5.80
C LEU A 144 -1.36 3.12 -5.39
N ARG A 145 -0.76 2.02 -4.90
CA ARG A 145 -1.46 0.84 -4.42
C ARG A 145 -1.44 0.73 -2.89
N ARG A 146 -0.30 1.00 -2.26
CA ARG A 146 -0.12 0.98 -0.81
C ARG A 146 0.86 2.09 -0.41
N THR A 147 0.45 3.00 0.48
CA THR A 147 1.22 4.17 0.92
C THR A 147 2.28 3.80 1.98
N GLY A 148 3.13 2.81 1.67
CA GLY A 148 4.17 2.31 2.57
C GLY A 148 5.58 2.61 2.09
N HIS A 149 6.56 2.59 3.02
CA HIS A 149 7.99 2.77 2.72
C HIS A 149 8.51 1.73 1.71
N THR A 150 8.00 0.49 1.78
CA THR A 150 8.31 -0.58 0.82
C THR A 150 7.99 -0.17 -0.61
N GLU A 151 6.80 0.38 -0.84
CA GLU A 151 6.34 0.84 -2.14
C GLU A 151 7.05 2.13 -2.56
N ALA A 152 7.28 3.04 -1.62
CA ALA A 152 8.06 4.26 -1.88
C ALA A 152 9.47 3.95 -2.39
N ALA A 153 10.12 2.92 -1.85
CA ALA A 153 11.47 2.53 -2.24
C ALA A 153 11.56 2.08 -3.69
N ILE A 154 10.64 1.22 -4.15
CA ILE A 154 10.63 0.78 -5.55
C ILE A 154 10.25 1.90 -6.51
N ASP A 155 9.38 2.83 -6.07
CA ASP A 155 8.96 3.97 -6.89
C ASP A 155 10.08 5.00 -7.06
N PHE A 156 10.75 5.40 -5.97
CA PHE A 156 11.89 6.31 -6.07
C PHE A 156 13.03 5.73 -6.92
N ALA A 157 13.33 4.43 -6.75
CA ALA A 157 14.33 3.77 -7.59
C ALA A 157 13.95 3.84 -9.08
N ARG A 158 12.69 3.48 -9.43
CA ARG A 158 12.16 3.54 -10.79
C ARG A 158 12.16 4.95 -11.36
N LEU A 159 11.69 5.94 -10.61
CA LEU A 159 11.64 7.34 -11.03
C LEU A 159 13.04 7.93 -11.23
N ALA A 160 14.03 7.45 -10.50
CA ALA A 160 15.43 7.81 -10.69
C ALA A 160 16.11 7.07 -11.87
N GLY A 161 15.41 6.15 -12.54
CA GLY A 161 15.90 5.41 -13.70
C GLY A 161 16.62 4.10 -13.38
N PHE A 162 16.47 3.58 -12.16
CA PHE A 162 17.01 2.30 -11.71
C PHE A 162 15.96 1.18 -11.77
N LYS A 163 16.39 -0.06 -11.53
CA LYS A 163 15.47 -1.16 -11.28
C LYS A 163 14.58 -0.85 -10.07
N SER A 164 13.33 -1.29 -10.12
CA SER A 164 12.35 -1.09 -9.04
C SER A 164 12.73 -1.93 -7.82
N ALA A 165 13.78 -1.52 -7.11
CA ALA A 165 14.31 -2.14 -5.92
C ALA A 165 15.03 -1.10 -5.06
N GLY A 166 14.82 -1.17 -3.75
CA GLY A 166 15.43 -0.24 -2.81
C GLY A 166 16.08 -0.93 -1.62
N VAL A 167 16.66 -0.12 -0.76
CA VAL A 167 17.05 -0.47 0.61
C VAL A 167 16.44 0.56 1.53
N ILE A 168 15.84 0.10 2.61
CA ILE A 168 15.21 0.93 3.64
C ILE A 168 15.65 0.49 5.03
N VAL A 169 15.58 1.42 5.97
CA VAL A 169 15.78 1.15 7.39
C VAL A 169 15.08 2.23 8.20
N GLU A 170 14.33 1.84 9.20
CA GLU A 170 13.62 2.75 10.09
C GLU A 170 14.62 3.61 10.90
N ILE A 171 14.24 4.85 11.19
CA ILE A 171 15.06 5.79 11.96
C ILE A 171 14.56 5.86 13.40
N MET A 172 15.39 5.41 14.32
CA MET A 172 15.15 5.48 15.76
C MET A 172 16.01 6.56 16.42
N ASN A 173 15.49 7.13 17.49
CA ASN A 173 16.22 7.99 18.40
C ASN A 173 17.30 7.20 19.16
N GLU A 174 18.20 7.90 19.85
CA GLU A 174 19.29 7.26 20.63
C GLU A 174 18.77 6.44 21.82
N ASP A 175 17.61 6.77 22.33
CA ASP A 175 16.93 6.05 23.40
C ASP A 175 16.13 4.81 22.93
N GLY A 176 16.14 4.52 21.61
CA GLY A 176 15.45 3.40 21.00
C GLY A 176 13.98 3.67 20.65
N THR A 177 13.45 4.86 20.91
CA THR A 177 12.10 5.25 20.45
C THR A 177 12.13 5.61 18.97
N MET A 178 10.97 5.52 18.27
CA MET A 178 10.90 5.90 16.87
C MET A 178 11.05 7.41 16.71
N ALA A 179 11.88 7.83 15.74
CA ALA A 179 12.00 9.24 15.38
C ALA A 179 10.73 9.69 14.63
N ARG A 180 10.15 10.81 15.08
CA ARG A 180 8.99 11.44 14.44
C ARG A 180 9.43 12.67 13.64
N LEU A 181 8.53 13.26 12.87
CA LEU A 181 8.84 14.36 11.94
C LEU A 181 9.80 15.44 12.52
N PRO A 182 9.63 15.95 13.77
CA PRO A 182 10.57 16.94 14.30
C PRO A 182 12.00 16.45 14.44
N GLN A 183 12.19 15.18 14.86
CA GLN A 183 13.51 14.54 14.98
C GLN A 183 14.10 14.24 13.60
N LEU A 184 13.26 13.78 12.66
CA LEU A 184 13.66 13.49 11.28
C LEU A 184 14.16 14.73 10.53
N VAL A 185 13.54 15.91 10.77
CA VAL A 185 14.04 17.21 10.28
C VAL A 185 15.44 17.51 10.82
N ALA A 186 15.69 17.21 12.11
CA ALA A 186 17.01 17.41 12.70
C ALA A 186 18.05 16.45 12.08
N VAL A 187 17.67 15.19 11.85
CA VAL A 187 18.51 14.18 11.17
C VAL A 187 18.81 14.61 9.73
N ALA A 188 17.80 15.05 8.97
CA ALA A 188 17.96 15.53 7.62
C ALA A 188 18.97 16.69 7.54
N LYS A 189 18.83 17.67 8.42
CA LYS A 189 19.77 18.80 8.52
C LYS A 189 21.18 18.37 8.92
N LYS A 190 21.29 17.46 9.89
CA LYS A 190 22.60 16.98 10.38
C LYS A 190 23.41 16.31 9.28
N PHE A 191 22.78 15.57 8.40
CA PHE A 191 23.43 14.76 7.36
C PHE A 191 23.26 15.32 5.94
N ASP A 192 22.66 16.50 5.79
CA ASP A 192 22.34 17.12 4.48
C ASP A 192 21.55 16.17 3.55
N LEU A 193 20.49 15.56 4.09
CA LEU A 193 19.64 14.63 3.37
C LEU A 193 18.31 15.31 2.96
N LYS A 194 17.78 14.89 1.82
CA LYS A 194 16.43 15.26 1.40
C LYS A 194 15.41 14.53 2.25
N LEU A 195 14.38 15.25 2.70
CA LEU A 195 13.27 14.75 3.52
C LEU A 195 11.97 14.99 2.76
N VAL A 196 11.24 13.93 2.45
CA VAL A 196 9.98 13.96 1.69
C VAL A 196 8.93 13.08 2.34
N SER A 197 7.63 13.30 2.01
CA SER A 197 6.54 12.46 2.47
C SER A 197 6.06 11.47 1.40
N ILE A 198 5.49 10.34 1.83
CA ILE A 198 4.81 9.40 0.93
C ILE A 198 3.58 10.07 0.30
N GLU A 199 2.86 10.92 1.04
CA GLU A 199 1.75 11.71 0.50
C GLU A 199 2.16 12.54 -0.72
N ALA A 200 3.28 13.29 -0.62
CA ALA A 200 3.81 14.06 -1.74
C ALA A 200 4.20 13.16 -2.93
N LEU A 201 4.77 11.97 -2.66
CA LEU A 201 5.10 11.00 -3.70
C LEU A 201 3.84 10.44 -4.38
N VAL A 202 2.78 10.17 -3.63
CA VAL A 202 1.48 9.75 -4.19
C VAL A 202 0.91 10.85 -5.08
N ALA A 203 0.88 12.09 -4.61
CA ALA A 203 0.41 13.24 -5.41
C ALA A 203 1.21 13.41 -6.70
N TYR A 204 2.53 13.32 -6.62
CA TYR A 204 3.42 13.34 -7.77
C TYR A 204 3.10 12.20 -8.76
N ARG A 205 2.97 10.96 -8.25
CA ARG A 205 2.65 9.79 -9.07
C ARG A 205 1.27 9.90 -9.73
N MET A 206 0.25 10.41 -9.02
CA MET A 206 -1.10 10.61 -9.56
C MET A 206 -1.14 11.63 -10.71
N GLN A 207 -0.22 12.58 -10.76
CA GLN A 207 -0.10 13.52 -11.88
C GLN A 207 0.58 12.91 -13.12
N HIS A 208 1.45 11.91 -12.92
CA HIS A 208 2.28 11.35 -13.99
C HIS A 208 1.90 9.91 -14.38
N ASP A 209 1.20 9.18 -13.51
CA ASP A 209 0.83 7.77 -13.68
C ASP A 209 -0.64 7.57 -13.31
N SER A 210 -1.28 6.56 -13.91
CA SER A 210 -2.58 6.08 -13.48
C SER A 210 -2.62 4.55 -13.47
N LEU A 211 -3.20 3.98 -12.41
CA LEU A 211 -3.49 2.54 -12.34
C LEU A 211 -4.86 2.19 -12.94
N ILE A 212 -5.61 3.18 -13.40
CA ILE A 212 -6.94 2.98 -13.99
C ILE A 212 -7.06 3.65 -15.34
N ILE A 213 -7.83 3.04 -16.23
CA ILE A 213 -8.23 3.61 -17.52
C ILE A 213 -9.75 3.54 -17.59
N LYS A 214 -10.39 4.71 -17.73
CA LYS A 214 -11.85 4.77 -17.95
C LYS A 214 -12.19 4.13 -19.30
N LYS A 215 -13.07 3.14 -19.32
CA LYS A 215 -13.48 2.39 -20.51
C LYS A 215 -14.89 2.75 -20.95
N GLU A 216 -15.81 2.93 -20.00
CA GLU A 216 -17.22 3.22 -20.28
C GLU A 216 -17.68 4.36 -19.38
N ASP A 217 -18.62 5.17 -19.88
CA ASP A 217 -19.25 6.26 -19.13
C ASP A 217 -20.62 6.57 -19.73
N PHE A 218 -21.70 6.07 -19.10
CA PHE A 218 -23.08 6.19 -19.61
C PHE A 218 -24.13 6.15 -18.49
N ASP A 219 -25.34 6.61 -18.79
CA ASP A 219 -26.46 6.54 -17.86
C ASP A 219 -27.10 5.15 -17.91
N ILE A 220 -27.35 4.57 -16.73
CA ILE A 220 -27.92 3.25 -16.57
C ILE A 220 -29.15 3.28 -15.67
N GLU A 221 -30.18 2.53 -16.06
CA GLU A 221 -31.30 2.21 -15.18
C GLU A 221 -31.03 0.90 -14.44
N THR A 222 -31.11 0.94 -13.11
CA THR A 222 -30.90 -0.21 -12.23
C THR A 222 -32.12 -0.45 -11.36
N ARG A 223 -32.20 -1.62 -10.70
CA ARG A 223 -33.25 -1.87 -9.70
C ARG A 223 -33.24 -0.86 -8.53
N PHE A 224 -32.15 -0.12 -8.37
CA PHE A 224 -31.98 0.94 -7.38
C PHE A 224 -32.31 2.35 -7.92
N GLY A 225 -32.70 2.46 -9.20
CA GLY A 225 -32.97 3.71 -9.90
C GLY A 225 -31.91 4.08 -10.93
N ASN A 226 -31.94 5.33 -11.40
CA ASN A 226 -31.04 5.82 -12.44
C ASN A 226 -29.74 6.34 -11.84
N PHE A 227 -28.62 5.92 -12.44
CA PHE A 227 -27.26 6.30 -12.09
C PHE A 227 -26.41 6.57 -13.34
N ARG A 228 -25.33 7.34 -13.18
CA ARG A 228 -24.25 7.40 -14.15
C ARG A 228 -23.25 6.29 -13.83
N LEU A 229 -23.06 5.34 -14.75
CA LEU A 229 -22.09 4.27 -14.64
C LEU A 229 -20.80 4.68 -15.30
N ARG A 230 -19.67 4.48 -14.60
CA ARG A 230 -18.32 4.54 -15.16
C ARG A 230 -17.60 3.24 -14.87
N ALA A 231 -17.01 2.66 -15.91
CA ALA A 231 -16.21 1.44 -15.79
C ALA A 231 -14.73 1.76 -15.98
N TYR A 232 -13.91 1.29 -15.07
CA TYR A 232 -12.46 1.52 -15.02
C TYR A 232 -11.72 0.20 -15.11
N GLN A 233 -10.79 0.10 -16.06
CA GLN A 233 -9.88 -1.04 -16.16
C GLN A 233 -8.60 -0.75 -15.39
N GLN A 234 -8.26 -1.63 -14.46
CA GLN A 234 -6.97 -1.57 -13.77
C GLN A 234 -5.84 -1.96 -14.73
N THR A 235 -4.76 -1.17 -14.76
CA THR A 235 -3.63 -1.35 -15.70
C THR A 235 -2.76 -2.55 -15.33
N THR A 236 -2.69 -2.93 -14.06
CA THR A 236 -1.79 -3.97 -13.55
C THR A 236 -2.30 -5.39 -13.75
N ASN A 237 -3.62 -5.62 -13.69
CA ASN A 237 -4.25 -6.96 -13.79
C ASN A 237 -5.47 -7.02 -14.70
N LYS A 238 -5.82 -5.89 -15.33
CA LYS A 238 -6.97 -5.72 -16.24
C LYS A 238 -8.35 -5.96 -15.63
N GLN A 239 -8.46 -6.00 -14.32
CA GLN A 239 -9.74 -6.07 -13.62
C GLN A 239 -10.58 -4.83 -13.93
N ILE A 240 -11.91 -5.00 -13.92
CA ILE A 240 -12.86 -3.91 -14.14
C ILE A 240 -13.49 -3.52 -12.80
N HIS A 241 -13.40 -2.24 -12.48
CA HIS A 241 -14.06 -1.60 -11.35
C HIS A 241 -15.18 -0.70 -11.85
N ILE A 242 -16.21 -0.49 -11.04
CA ILE A 242 -17.38 0.30 -11.45
C ILE A 242 -17.65 1.39 -10.43
N ALA A 243 -17.91 2.60 -10.91
CA ALA A 243 -18.49 3.68 -10.14
C ALA A 243 -19.92 3.95 -10.61
N LEU A 244 -20.87 3.93 -9.69
CA LEU A 244 -22.24 4.42 -9.92
C LEU A 244 -22.38 5.75 -9.19
N THR A 245 -22.77 6.80 -9.89
CA THR A 245 -22.93 8.14 -9.33
C THR A 245 -24.34 8.66 -9.56
N LYS A 246 -24.87 9.41 -8.58
CA LYS A 246 -26.17 10.06 -8.64
C LYS A 246 -26.02 11.53 -8.27
N GLY A 247 -26.68 12.42 -9.04
CA GLY A 247 -26.55 13.86 -8.86
C GLY A 247 -25.22 14.43 -9.33
N THR A 248 -24.98 15.70 -9.03
CA THR A 248 -23.75 16.44 -9.33
C THR A 248 -23.24 17.15 -8.09
N TRP A 249 -21.95 17.46 -8.05
CA TRP A 249 -21.29 18.12 -6.92
C TRP A 249 -20.21 19.10 -7.37
N ASN A 250 -19.84 19.99 -6.47
CA ASN A 250 -18.73 20.89 -6.65
C ASN A 250 -17.44 20.28 -6.08
N LEU A 251 -16.30 20.71 -6.61
CA LEU A 251 -14.99 20.30 -6.09
C LEU A 251 -14.86 20.63 -4.59
N GLY A 252 -14.43 19.67 -3.79
CA GLY A 252 -14.26 19.82 -2.34
C GLY A 252 -15.57 19.74 -1.53
N GLU A 253 -16.71 19.47 -2.16
CA GLU A 253 -17.96 19.18 -1.46
C GLU A 253 -17.92 17.79 -0.81
N PRO A 254 -18.35 17.62 0.47
CA PRO A 254 -18.42 16.30 1.10
C PRO A 254 -19.51 15.44 0.47
N ILE A 255 -19.14 14.33 -0.18
CA ILE A 255 -20.06 13.48 -0.95
C ILE A 255 -20.29 12.14 -0.24
N LEU A 256 -21.57 11.76 -0.17
CA LEU A 256 -21.98 10.47 0.34
C LEU A 256 -21.39 9.36 -0.54
N THR A 257 -20.51 8.55 0.03
CA THR A 257 -19.71 7.59 -0.75
C THR A 257 -19.70 6.23 -0.06
N ARG A 258 -19.96 5.19 -0.84
CA ARG A 258 -19.71 3.80 -0.45
C ARG A 258 -18.61 3.20 -1.32
N ILE A 259 -17.56 2.68 -0.70
CA ILE A 259 -16.58 1.82 -1.37
C ILE A 259 -16.90 0.38 -0.95
N HIS A 260 -17.24 -0.44 -1.92
CA HIS A 260 -17.67 -1.82 -1.73
C HIS A 260 -16.75 -2.75 -2.52
N SER A 261 -16.06 -3.64 -1.83
CA SER A 261 -15.31 -4.72 -2.47
C SER A 261 -16.29 -5.80 -2.91
N THR A 262 -16.40 -6.00 -4.22
CA THR A 262 -17.20 -7.10 -4.78
C THR A 262 -16.30 -8.30 -5.00
N GLN A 263 -16.68 -9.41 -4.44
CA GLN A 263 -16.16 -10.70 -4.85
C GLN A 263 -17.04 -11.18 -6.00
N VAL A 264 -16.55 -11.03 -7.23
CA VAL A 264 -17.31 -11.29 -8.45
C VAL A 264 -17.72 -12.76 -8.58
N ASN A 265 -17.10 -13.67 -7.87
CA ASN A 265 -17.47 -15.07 -7.83
C ASN A 265 -18.02 -15.43 -6.45
N ASN A 266 -19.29 -15.07 -6.23
CA ASN A 266 -20.18 -15.63 -5.23
C ASN A 266 -19.47 -16.10 -3.96
N ASP A 267 -19.49 -15.26 -2.93
CA ASP A 267 -19.36 -15.79 -1.60
C ASP A 267 -20.54 -16.76 -1.30
N LEU A 268 -20.42 -17.97 -1.83
CA LEU A 268 -21.45 -19.01 -1.68
C LEU A 268 -21.81 -19.19 -0.21
N LEU A 269 -20.83 -19.20 0.69
CA LEU A 269 -21.07 -19.34 2.12
C LEU A 269 -21.76 -18.10 2.69
N GLY A 270 -21.35 -16.89 2.28
CA GLY A 270 -22.03 -15.64 2.62
C GLY A 270 -23.48 -15.61 2.12
N THR A 271 -23.72 -16.06 0.88
CA THR A 271 -25.07 -16.18 0.30
C THR A 271 -25.94 -17.17 1.09
N LEU A 272 -25.38 -18.30 1.52
CA LEU A 272 -26.11 -19.32 2.30
C LEU A 272 -26.36 -18.92 3.77
N THR A 273 -25.55 -18.03 4.34
CA THR A 273 -25.58 -17.70 5.77
C THR A 273 -25.90 -16.25 6.10
N ASN A 274 -25.85 -15.32 5.13
CA ASN A 274 -26.06 -13.89 5.32
C ASN A 274 -27.12 -13.34 4.35
N ASN A 275 -27.79 -12.26 4.74
CA ASN A 275 -28.70 -11.51 3.89
C ASN A 275 -27.93 -10.40 3.12
N VAL A 276 -27.10 -10.82 2.16
CA VAL A 276 -26.20 -9.90 1.40
C VAL A 276 -26.99 -8.89 0.59
N ASP A 277 -28.13 -9.30 0.00
CA ASP A 277 -28.96 -8.43 -0.84
C ASP A 277 -29.60 -7.30 -0.03
N GLN A 278 -30.08 -7.58 1.18
CA GLN A 278 -30.69 -6.56 2.04
C GLN A 278 -29.71 -5.44 2.41
N GLN A 279 -28.46 -5.80 2.71
CA GLN A 279 -27.43 -4.79 3.04
C GLN A 279 -27.14 -3.87 1.85
N LEU A 280 -27.12 -4.42 0.64
CA LEU A 280 -26.91 -3.65 -0.57
C LEU A 280 -28.09 -2.70 -0.83
N ASP A 281 -29.32 -3.19 -0.65
CA ASP A 281 -30.52 -2.38 -0.76
C ASP A 281 -30.53 -1.21 0.22
N ASP A 282 -30.15 -1.44 1.48
CA ASP A 282 -30.07 -0.41 2.54
C ASP A 282 -29.01 0.66 2.17
N MET A 283 -27.84 0.26 1.67
CA MET A 283 -26.79 1.20 1.23
C MET A 283 -27.25 2.08 0.05
N PHE A 284 -27.90 1.50 -0.95
CA PHE A 284 -28.42 2.27 -2.09
C PHE A 284 -29.58 3.18 -1.69
N LYS A 285 -30.40 2.75 -0.72
CA LYS A 285 -31.49 3.58 -0.18
C LYS A 285 -30.97 4.89 0.40
N VAL A 286 -29.89 4.83 1.20
CA VAL A 286 -29.27 6.04 1.80
C VAL A 286 -28.83 7.02 0.71
N ILE A 287 -28.18 6.53 -0.37
CA ILE A 287 -27.74 7.40 -1.49
C ILE A 287 -28.96 7.97 -2.25
N ASN A 288 -30.00 7.15 -2.45
CA ASN A 288 -31.20 7.58 -3.15
C ASN A 288 -31.99 8.65 -2.39
N GLU A 289 -32.12 8.52 -1.08
CA GLU A 289 -32.79 9.49 -0.22
C GLU A 289 -32.09 10.86 -0.21
N GLN A 290 -30.77 10.86 -0.31
CA GLN A 290 -29.97 12.09 -0.43
C GLN A 290 -30.01 12.68 -1.86
N GLY A 291 -30.37 11.89 -2.86
CA GLY A 291 -30.37 12.31 -4.28
C GLY A 291 -29.00 12.60 -4.86
N LYS A 292 -27.91 12.44 -4.07
CA LYS A 292 -26.54 12.73 -4.44
C LYS A 292 -25.58 11.75 -3.74
N GLY A 293 -24.66 11.14 -4.50
CA GLY A 293 -23.66 10.25 -3.93
C GLY A 293 -22.99 9.33 -4.95
N ALA A 294 -21.99 8.56 -4.48
CA ALA A 294 -21.22 7.63 -5.27
C ALA A 294 -21.15 6.24 -4.61
N PHE A 295 -21.27 5.20 -5.43
CA PHE A 295 -21.06 3.82 -5.03
C PHE A 295 -19.94 3.23 -5.88
N ILE A 296 -18.81 2.91 -5.25
CA ILE A 296 -17.61 2.40 -5.92
C ILE A 296 -17.51 0.90 -5.66
N PHE A 297 -17.59 0.11 -6.71
CA PHE A 297 -17.38 -1.33 -6.68
C PHE A 297 -15.93 -1.64 -7.05
N ILE A 298 -15.14 -2.07 -6.08
CA ILE A 298 -13.77 -2.55 -6.30
C ILE A 298 -13.83 -4.06 -6.49
N ASN A 299 -13.52 -4.49 -7.70
CA ASN A 299 -13.39 -5.91 -8.02
C ASN A 299 -12.01 -6.39 -7.54
N GLN A 300 -12.01 -7.37 -6.63
CA GLN A 300 -10.78 -7.99 -6.14
C GLN A 300 -10.70 -9.41 -6.68
N ASP A 301 -9.58 -9.72 -7.35
CA ASP A 301 -9.28 -11.07 -7.78
C ASP A 301 -8.94 -11.91 -6.55
N MET A 302 -9.76 -12.89 -6.25
CA MET A 302 -9.46 -13.87 -5.21
C MET A 302 -8.32 -14.75 -5.71
N GLN A 303 -7.11 -14.52 -5.24
CA GLN A 303 -6.19 -15.66 -5.08
C GLN A 303 -6.94 -16.65 -4.19
N SER A 304 -7.29 -17.79 -4.74
CA SER A 304 -8.13 -18.84 -4.19
C SER A 304 -8.14 -18.86 -2.65
N VAL A 305 -9.08 -18.12 -2.04
CA VAL A 305 -9.43 -18.38 -0.63
C VAL A 305 -9.94 -19.80 -0.65
N ASN A 306 -9.19 -20.71 -0.05
CA ASN A 306 -9.48 -22.11 -0.08
C ASN A 306 -10.88 -22.32 0.53
N LEU A 307 -11.88 -22.54 -0.32
CA LEU A 307 -13.26 -22.75 0.10
C LEU A 307 -13.34 -23.82 1.20
N LEU A 308 -12.44 -24.80 1.12
CA LEU A 308 -12.35 -25.87 2.11
C LEU A 308 -11.91 -25.35 3.50
N SER A 309 -10.97 -24.43 3.57
CA SER A 309 -10.57 -23.80 4.86
C SER A 309 -11.72 -23.02 5.47
N ARG A 310 -12.46 -22.26 4.65
CA ARG A 310 -13.65 -21.53 5.12
C ARG A 310 -14.79 -22.45 5.56
N LEU A 311 -14.97 -23.57 4.89
CA LEU A 311 -15.94 -24.60 5.33
C LEU A 311 -15.55 -25.20 6.68
N THR A 312 -14.26 -25.46 6.90
CA THR A 312 -13.76 -25.98 8.19
C THR A 312 -13.96 -24.94 9.29
N GLU A 313 -13.68 -23.67 9.03
CA GLU A 313 -13.89 -22.58 9.98
C GLU A 313 -15.39 -22.36 10.25
N LEU A 314 -16.25 -22.36 9.23
CA LEU A 314 -17.69 -22.26 9.39
C LEU A 314 -18.24 -23.40 10.27
N LYS A 315 -17.77 -24.63 10.06
CA LYS A 315 -18.15 -25.79 10.89
C LYS A 315 -17.80 -25.50 12.36
N SER A 316 -16.57 -25.07 12.65
CA SER A 316 -16.13 -24.75 14.01
C SER A 316 -16.97 -23.61 14.64
N LEU A 317 -17.32 -22.58 13.88
CA LEU A 317 -18.16 -21.48 14.34
C LEU A 317 -19.60 -21.95 14.64
N GLN A 318 -20.15 -22.84 13.82
CA GLN A 318 -21.49 -23.41 14.05
C GLN A 318 -21.54 -24.31 15.29
N GLU A 319 -20.46 -25.03 15.56
CA GLU A 319 -20.33 -25.83 16.82
C GLU A 319 -20.33 -24.93 18.08
N THR A 320 -19.93 -23.65 17.93
CA THR A 320 -19.99 -22.64 19.02
C THR A 320 -21.25 -21.78 18.99
N GLY A 321 -22.25 -22.12 18.17
CA GLY A 321 -23.53 -21.43 18.07
C GLY A 321 -23.54 -20.19 17.15
N GLN A 322 -22.49 -19.97 16.39
CA GLN A 322 -22.44 -18.88 15.39
C GLN A 322 -22.88 -19.40 14.02
N MET A 323 -23.96 -18.83 13.49
CA MET A 323 -24.56 -19.28 12.22
C MET A 323 -23.97 -18.64 10.97
N LYS A 324 -23.17 -17.58 11.12
CA LYS A 324 -22.65 -16.79 9.98
C LYS A 324 -21.30 -17.30 9.52
N ALA A 325 -21.12 -17.35 8.19
CA ALA A 325 -19.82 -17.64 7.59
C ALA A 325 -18.75 -16.65 8.07
N PRO A 326 -17.48 -17.11 8.21
CA PRO A 326 -16.37 -16.22 8.47
C PRO A 326 -16.33 -15.09 7.44
N LYS A 327 -16.09 -13.88 7.90
CA LYS A 327 -15.90 -12.74 6.98
C LYS A 327 -14.72 -13.04 6.07
N ILE A 328 -14.88 -12.79 4.78
CA ILE A 328 -13.75 -12.80 3.88
C ILE A 328 -12.84 -11.64 4.29
N ILE A 329 -11.59 -11.96 4.61
CA ILE A 329 -10.57 -10.95 4.88
C ILE A 329 -10.28 -10.28 3.53
N ILE A 330 -10.84 -9.11 3.33
CA ILE A 330 -10.58 -8.25 2.20
C ILE A 330 -9.31 -7.50 2.55
N ASP A 331 -8.37 -7.38 1.61
CA ASP A 331 -7.24 -6.45 1.74
C ASP A 331 -7.82 -5.03 1.88
N SER A 332 -8.11 -4.66 3.13
CA SER A 332 -8.79 -3.41 3.47
C SER A 332 -7.90 -2.18 3.22
N LYS A 333 -6.65 -2.41 2.82
CA LYS A 333 -5.63 -1.38 2.59
C LYS A 333 -5.38 -1.09 1.11
N ASP A 334 -6.07 -1.80 0.21
CA ASP A 334 -5.98 -1.56 -1.23
C ASP A 334 -6.91 -0.40 -1.65
N PHE A 335 -6.70 0.75 -1.02
CA PHE A 335 -7.51 1.94 -1.30
C PHE A 335 -7.07 2.69 -2.56
N GLY A 336 -5.87 2.44 -3.07
CA GLY A 336 -5.28 3.21 -4.16
C GLY A 336 -6.11 3.23 -5.45
N ILE A 337 -6.74 2.11 -5.81
CA ILE A 337 -7.64 2.04 -6.98
C ILE A 337 -8.92 2.85 -6.71
N GLY A 338 -9.52 2.65 -5.54
CA GLY A 338 -10.71 3.41 -5.13
C GLY A 338 -10.44 4.92 -5.07
N ALA A 339 -9.28 5.31 -4.55
CA ALA A 339 -8.85 6.71 -4.48
C ALA A 339 -8.74 7.35 -5.87
N GLN A 340 -8.10 6.66 -6.83
CA GLN A 340 -7.98 7.17 -8.20
C GLN A 340 -9.35 7.29 -8.88
N ILE A 341 -10.26 6.33 -8.66
CA ILE A 341 -11.63 6.43 -9.17
C ILE A 341 -12.34 7.64 -8.56
N LEU A 342 -12.21 7.86 -7.24
CA LEU A 342 -12.82 9.01 -6.57
C LEU A 342 -12.28 10.35 -7.11
N HIS A 343 -10.98 10.44 -7.36
CA HIS A 343 -10.37 11.61 -7.98
C HIS A 343 -10.87 11.84 -9.42
N ASP A 344 -11.02 10.78 -10.24
CA ASP A 344 -11.56 10.91 -11.61
C ASP A 344 -13.02 11.40 -11.64
N ILE A 345 -13.74 11.27 -10.52
CA ILE A 345 -15.11 11.79 -10.38
C ILE A 345 -15.21 12.99 -9.43
N ASP A 346 -14.10 13.68 -9.19
CA ASP A 346 -13.99 14.91 -8.39
C ASP A 346 -14.45 14.80 -6.93
N ILE A 347 -14.24 13.64 -6.28
CA ILE A 347 -14.51 13.43 -4.86
C ILE A 347 -13.19 13.37 -4.08
N SER A 348 -12.97 14.37 -3.22
CA SER A 348 -11.86 14.42 -2.25
C SER A 348 -12.34 14.37 -0.79
N LYS A 349 -13.58 14.82 -0.50
CA LYS A 349 -14.19 14.76 0.81
C LYS A 349 -15.33 13.75 0.83
N ILE A 350 -15.28 12.83 1.78
CA ILE A 350 -16.13 11.64 1.82
C ILE A 350 -16.99 11.64 3.07
N ARG A 351 -18.33 11.55 2.88
CA ARG A 351 -19.28 11.11 3.90
C ARG A 351 -19.45 9.61 3.71
N LEU A 352 -18.74 8.81 4.51
CA LEU A 352 -18.61 7.38 4.27
C LEU A 352 -19.82 6.57 4.75
N VAL A 353 -20.50 5.89 3.83
CA VAL A 353 -21.60 4.96 4.17
C VAL A 353 -21.03 3.67 4.77
N SER A 354 -21.17 3.50 6.11
CA SER A 354 -20.63 2.35 6.83
C SER A 354 -21.30 2.16 8.18
N ASN A 355 -21.62 0.89 8.52
CA ASN A 355 -22.11 0.51 9.85
C ASN A 355 -20.98 0.19 10.84
N THR A 356 -19.70 0.19 10.38
CA THR A 356 -18.53 -0.01 11.22
C THR A 356 -17.96 1.34 11.60
N GLU A 357 -18.19 1.78 12.84
CA GLU A 357 -17.56 2.98 13.41
C GLU A 357 -16.16 2.64 13.91
N GLY A 358 -15.21 3.57 13.73
CA GLY A 358 -13.91 3.52 14.40
C GLY A 358 -12.84 2.66 13.76
N THR A 359 -13.07 2.00 12.64
CA THR A 359 -11.96 1.45 11.84
C THR A 359 -11.27 2.63 11.15
N LYS A 360 -10.20 3.16 11.77
CA LYS A 360 -9.32 4.10 11.08
C LYS A 360 -8.90 3.44 9.77
N ARG A 361 -9.32 4.03 8.66
CA ARG A 361 -8.84 3.59 7.33
C ARG A 361 -7.50 4.25 7.11
N VAL A 362 -6.49 3.54 7.56
CA VAL A 362 -5.08 3.93 7.54
C VAL A 362 -4.66 4.27 6.11
N GLY A 363 -4.03 5.43 5.92
CA GLY A 363 -3.41 5.82 4.65
C GLY A 363 -4.34 6.50 3.63
N MET A 364 -5.59 6.83 3.94
CA MET A 364 -6.45 7.59 3.01
C MET A 364 -6.00 9.03 2.81
N ILE A 365 -5.44 9.64 3.85
CA ILE A 365 -4.89 11.01 3.79
C ILE A 365 -3.77 11.06 2.75
N GLY A 366 -2.91 10.04 2.69
CA GLY A 366 -1.85 9.94 1.69
C GLY A 366 -2.34 9.95 0.23
N TYR A 367 -3.62 9.65 -0.01
CA TYR A 367 -4.24 9.80 -1.32
C TYR A 367 -5.00 11.12 -1.49
N GLY A 368 -4.89 12.06 -0.56
CA GLY A 368 -5.63 13.33 -0.59
C GLY A 368 -7.14 13.17 -0.38
N LEU A 369 -7.56 12.12 0.31
CA LEU A 369 -8.97 11.85 0.63
C LEU A 369 -9.23 12.09 2.12
N GLU A 370 -10.29 12.86 2.42
CA GLU A 370 -10.72 13.17 3.76
C GLU A 370 -12.09 12.52 4.07
N ILE A 371 -12.18 11.71 5.13
CA ILE A 371 -13.46 11.23 5.65
C ILE A 371 -13.99 12.28 6.63
N THR A 372 -15.03 12.99 6.23
CA THR A 372 -15.65 14.04 7.06
C THR A 372 -16.71 13.50 8.00
N GLU A 373 -17.37 12.40 7.65
CA GLU A 373 -18.49 11.83 8.41
C GLU A 373 -18.66 10.34 8.10
N TYR A 374 -19.16 9.57 9.08
CA TYR A 374 -19.66 8.21 8.89
C TYR A 374 -21.18 8.20 8.92
N VAL A 375 -21.80 7.66 7.87
CA VAL A 375 -23.25 7.56 7.71
C VAL A 375 -23.67 6.10 7.78
N LYS A 376 -24.58 5.76 8.70
CA LYS A 376 -25.12 4.38 8.85
C LYS A 376 -26.16 4.08 7.78
N TYR A 377 -26.29 2.78 7.46
CA TYR A 377 -27.31 2.23 6.55
C TYR A 377 -28.07 1.09 7.16
#